data_5a8e0f7a74c4011de962ad3f2bfb4e78
#
_entry.id   5a8e0f7a74c4011de962ad3f2bfb4e78
#
_cell.length_a   1.000
_cell.length_b   1.000
_cell.length_c   1.000
_cell.angle_alpha   90.00
_cell.angle_beta   90.00
_cell.angle_gamma   90.00
#
_symmetry.space_group_name_H-M   'P 1'
#
loop_
_entity.id
_entity.type
_entity.pdbx_description
1 polymer ?
#
loop_
_entity_poly.entity_id
_entity_poly.type
_entity_poly.pdbx_seq_one_letter_code
_entity_poly.pdbx_strand_id
1 'polypeptide(L)'
;MSEPMRLNARVAAPLKAVHHALTDPGELRIWLAEHAEVELPHRYEFWGRHIPEGHAPHQRPLHVDDHTLRLSWLLDGEETTVEIRLEEESAESTTLSLSQTHFDYREAISGSGGVLGTLQTFWCLSIANLVDHLEGRELTPRCDLTSPRMRERFLIGAPPEEVYDSLVDSEKFSRWFGYRIDIEPYVGGRFAMGGFEVDEAPGKVVEVEPGRRFSLEWPGFGVSTWELEGSDGATRLTFMTSGFDEGNPPYAGWMGWLSGIAELRRFHELSDWQPIWFDFEPPTLPEETAAAR
;
A
#
# COMPACT_ATOMS: atom_id res chain seq x y z
N MET A 1 20.53 0.71 -15.01
CA MET A 1 19.94 1.28 -13.79
C MET A 1 18.46 1.02 -13.91
N SER A 2 17.84 0.37 -12.94
CA SER A 2 16.39 0.20 -12.89
C SER A 2 15.71 1.56 -12.84
N GLU A 3 14.54 1.70 -13.46
CA GLU A 3 13.75 2.91 -13.32
C GLU A 3 13.34 3.09 -11.85
N PRO A 4 13.31 4.33 -11.33
CA PRO A 4 12.84 4.58 -9.97
C PRO A 4 11.35 4.26 -9.88
N MET A 5 10.93 3.70 -8.76
CA MET A 5 9.53 3.61 -8.40
C MET A 5 8.93 5.03 -8.35
N ARG A 6 7.69 5.17 -8.81
CA ARG A 6 6.94 6.45 -8.79
C ARG A 6 5.54 6.23 -8.26
N LEU A 7 5.09 7.11 -7.41
CA LEU A 7 3.73 7.15 -6.88
C LEU A 7 3.24 8.60 -6.89
N ASN A 8 2.02 8.83 -7.36
CA ASN A 8 1.37 10.12 -7.32
C ASN A 8 0.09 10.03 -6.52
N ALA A 9 -0.06 10.86 -5.50
CA ALA A 9 -1.21 10.87 -4.62
C ALA A 9 -1.85 12.26 -4.54
N ARG A 10 -3.18 12.29 -4.47
CA ARG A 10 -3.94 13.50 -4.16
C ARG A 10 -4.23 13.55 -2.68
N VAL A 11 -4.00 14.70 -2.07
CA VAL A 11 -4.21 14.97 -0.64
C VAL A 11 -5.17 16.14 -0.52
N ALA A 12 -6.34 15.93 0.09
CA ALA A 12 -7.32 17.00 0.35
C ALA A 12 -6.90 17.83 1.58
N ALA A 13 -5.73 18.48 1.46
CA ALA A 13 -5.18 19.37 2.49
C ALA A 13 -4.29 20.45 1.85
N PRO A 14 -4.17 21.63 2.49
CA PRO A 14 -3.25 22.67 2.07
C PRO A 14 -1.79 22.19 2.04
N LEU A 15 -0.99 22.66 1.08
CA LEU A 15 0.42 22.28 0.93
C LEU A 15 1.21 22.41 2.25
N LYS A 16 0.98 23.46 3.02
CA LYS A 16 1.66 23.66 4.31
C LYS A 16 1.32 22.58 5.34
N ALA A 17 0.09 22.06 5.34
CA ALA A 17 -0.31 20.98 6.23
C ALA A 17 0.38 19.67 5.81
N VAL A 18 0.43 19.38 4.52
CA VAL A 18 1.14 18.21 3.98
C VAL A 18 2.64 18.28 4.28
N HIS A 19 3.26 19.45 4.03
CA HIS A 19 4.66 19.66 4.36
C HIS A 19 4.95 19.50 5.85
N HIS A 20 4.09 20.03 6.73
CA HIS A 20 4.20 19.87 8.18
C HIS A 20 4.12 18.40 8.57
N ALA A 21 3.14 17.65 8.05
CA ALA A 21 2.99 16.23 8.35
C ALA A 21 4.19 15.38 7.89
N LEU A 22 4.91 15.83 6.84
CA LEU A 22 6.13 15.19 6.36
C LEU A 22 7.39 15.58 7.13
N THR A 23 7.40 16.71 7.86
CA THR A 23 8.62 17.28 8.45
C THR A 23 8.58 17.45 9.98
N ASP A 24 7.44 17.23 10.61
CA ASP A 24 7.31 17.22 12.08
C ASP A 24 7.46 15.79 12.64
N PRO A 25 8.35 15.57 13.63
CA PRO A 25 8.56 14.25 14.19
C PRO A 25 7.34 13.70 14.96
N GLY A 26 6.45 14.55 15.46
CA GLY A 26 5.20 14.15 16.10
C GLY A 26 4.23 13.59 15.09
N GLU A 27 4.07 14.28 13.97
CA GLU A 27 3.24 13.85 12.83
C GLU A 27 3.74 12.53 12.24
N LEU A 28 5.03 12.41 11.94
CA LEU A 28 5.64 11.18 11.41
C LEU A 28 5.36 9.96 12.29
N ARG A 29 5.32 10.13 13.61
CA ARG A 29 4.98 9.03 14.53
C ARG A 29 3.52 8.61 14.46
N ILE A 30 2.64 9.45 13.96
CA ILE A 30 1.22 9.11 13.78
C ILE A 30 1.04 8.21 12.57
N TRP A 31 1.49 8.64 11.39
CA TRP A 31 1.15 7.98 10.14
C TRP A 31 2.25 7.05 9.57
N LEU A 32 3.53 7.24 9.90
CA LEU A 32 4.65 6.54 9.27
C LEU A 32 5.33 5.53 10.19
N ALA A 33 5.91 5.98 11.31
CA ALA A 33 6.89 5.21 12.08
C ALA A 33 6.55 5.17 13.58
N GLU A 34 7.18 4.27 14.35
CA GLU A 34 7.11 4.30 15.82
C GLU A 34 7.97 5.42 16.39
N HIS A 35 9.12 5.65 15.77
CA HIS A 35 10.10 6.62 16.19
C HIS A 35 10.47 7.52 15.03
N ALA A 36 10.58 8.81 15.31
CA ALA A 36 11.04 9.80 14.35
C ALA A 36 11.82 10.92 15.08
N GLU A 37 12.91 11.36 14.47
CA GLU A 37 13.71 12.50 14.92
C GLU A 37 14.02 13.40 13.71
N VAL A 38 13.63 14.67 13.81
CA VAL A 38 13.78 15.63 12.73
C VAL A 38 14.37 16.94 13.27
N GLU A 39 15.52 17.33 12.74
CA GLU A 39 16.22 18.60 12.99
C GLU A 39 16.75 19.13 11.65
N LEU A 40 15.85 19.63 10.82
CA LEU A 40 16.20 20.09 9.47
C LEU A 40 17.15 21.30 9.48
N PRO A 41 18.10 21.37 8.54
CA PRO A 41 18.36 20.45 7.44
C PRO A 41 19.33 19.29 7.78
N HIS A 42 19.66 19.06 9.03
CA HIS A 42 20.78 18.17 9.44
C HIS A 42 20.38 16.75 9.77
N ARG A 43 19.13 16.56 10.21
CA ARG A 43 18.63 15.26 10.67
C ARG A 43 17.20 15.04 10.17
N TYR A 44 16.96 13.85 9.62
CA TYR A 44 15.64 13.33 9.27
C TYR A 44 15.70 11.81 9.35
N GLU A 45 15.19 11.27 10.43
CA GLU A 45 15.32 9.86 10.77
C GLU A 45 13.98 9.31 11.24
N PHE A 46 13.64 8.10 10.79
CA PHE A 46 12.47 7.37 11.23
C PHE A 46 12.78 5.86 11.27
N TRP A 47 12.23 5.15 12.27
CA TRP A 47 12.49 3.74 12.47
C TRP A 47 11.39 3.08 13.31
N GLY A 48 11.49 1.76 13.52
CA GLY A 48 10.55 0.94 14.28
C GLY A 48 10.03 -0.25 13.47
N ARG A 49 9.18 -1.04 14.07
CA ARG A 49 8.69 -2.31 13.51
C ARG A 49 7.92 -2.17 12.19
N HIS A 50 7.45 -0.98 11.85
CA HIS A 50 6.67 -0.71 10.63
C HIS A 50 7.53 -0.24 9.46
N ILE A 51 8.83 -0.09 9.68
CA ILE A 51 9.78 0.46 8.69
C ILE A 51 10.65 -0.67 8.15
N PRO A 52 10.83 -0.79 6.82
CA PRO A 52 11.81 -1.69 6.23
C PRO A 52 13.19 -1.49 6.88
N GLU A 53 13.78 -2.58 7.38
CA GLU A 53 15.04 -2.57 8.17
C GLU A 53 15.03 -1.60 9.37
N GLY A 54 13.86 -1.39 9.98
CA GLY A 54 13.59 -0.37 10.99
C GLY A 54 14.18 -0.63 12.39
N HIS A 55 15.16 -1.52 12.55
CA HIS A 55 15.87 -1.76 13.82
C HIS A 55 16.72 -0.57 14.27
N ALA A 56 17.09 0.32 13.34
CA ALA A 56 17.82 1.56 13.56
C ALA A 56 17.46 2.58 12.46
N PRO A 57 17.68 3.89 12.66
CA PRO A 57 17.53 4.86 11.59
C PRO A 57 18.63 4.70 10.53
N HIS A 58 18.23 4.75 9.26
CA HIS A 58 19.13 4.59 8.12
C HIS A 58 18.95 5.70 7.07
N GLN A 59 18.24 6.79 7.44
CA GLN A 59 17.93 7.91 6.54
C GLN A 59 18.84 9.10 6.85
N ARG A 60 19.06 9.93 5.83
CA ARG A 60 19.82 11.16 5.90
C ARG A 60 19.22 12.20 4.96
N PRO A 61 18.92 13.43 5.42
CA PRO A 61 18.40 14.47 4.53
C PRO A 61 19.46 14.88 3.50
N LEU A 62 19.03 15.03 2.26
CA LEU A 62 19.83 15.50 1.13
C LEU A 62 19.40 16.91 0.71
N HIS A 63 18.10 17.19 0.71
CA HIS A 63 17.51 18.46 0.39
C HIS A 63 16.14 18.59 1.03
N VAL A 64 15.84 19.75 1.59
CA VAL A 64 14.52 20.06 2.14
C VAL A 64 14.22 21.54 1.88
N ASP A 65 13.09 21.79 1.22
CA ASP A 65 12.46 23.11 1.08
C ASP A 65 10.94 22.99 1.22
N ASP A 66 10.20 24.05 0.98
CA ASP A 66 8.73 24.07 1.17
C ASP A 66 7.97 23.13 0.22
N HIS A 67 8.59 22.64 -0.85
CA HIS A 67 8.00 21.81 -1.89
C HIS A 67 8.67 20.45 -2.06
N THR A 68 9.86 20.28 -1.51
CA THR A 68 10.67 19.09 -1.79
C THR A 68 11.30 18.56 -0.51
N LEU A 69 11.10 17.26 -0.25
CA LEU A 69 11.84 16.48 0.72
C LEU A 69 12.63 15.41 -0.04
N ARG A 70 13.96 15.46 0.05
CA ARG A 70 14.84 14.46 -0.55
C ARG A 70 15.78 13.90 0.50
N LEU A 71 15.84 12.58 0.60
CA LEU A 71 16.69 11.88 1.56
C LEU A 71 17.38 10.68 0.92
N SER A 72 18.53 10.29 1.44
CA SER A 72 19.07 8.97 1.21
C SER A 72 18.55 8.02 2.27
N TRP A 73 18.35 6.76 1.87
CA TRP A 73 17.94 5.68 2.75
C TRP A 73 18.76 4.42 2.42
N LEU A 74 19.55 3.95 3.39
CA LEU A 74 20.32 2.72 3.23
C LEU A 74 19.40 1.53 3.49
N LEU A 75 19.23 0.68 2.47
CA LEU A 75 18.40 -0.53 2.50
C LEU A 75 19.13 -1.66 1.79
N ASP A 76 19.20 -2.83 2.41
CA ASP A 76 19.92 -4.02 1.88
C ASP A 76 21.37 -3.73 1.45
N GLY A 77 22.03 -2.83 2.17
CA GLY A 77 23.39 -2.38 1.85
C GLY A 77 23.49 -1.39 0.69
N GLU A 78 22.36 -1.04 0.04
CA GLU A 78 22.29 -0.09 -1.08
C GLU A 78 21.82 1.30 -0.60
N GLU A 79 22.52 2.37 -1.01
CA GLU A 79 22.08 3.73 -0.75
C GLU A 79 21.01 4.14 -1.77
N THR A 80 19.73 4.08 -1.35
CA THR A 80 18.61 4.50 -2.15
C THR A 80 18.33 6.00 -1.95
N THR A 81 17.63 6.63 -2.89
CA THR A 81 17.18 8.02 -2.76
C THR A 81 15.65 8.07 -2.83
N VAL A 82 15.05 8.64 -1.79
CA VAL A 82 13.63 9.00 -1.77
C VAL A 82 13.51 10.48 -2.07
N GLU A 83 12.61 10.84 -2.97
CA GLU A 83 12.23 12.22 -3.24
C GLU A 83 10.72 12.36 -3.19
N ILE A 84 10.23 13.27 -2.36
CA ILE A 84 8.82 13.66 -2.28
C ILE A 84 8.72 15.10 -2.75
N ARG A 85 7.84 15.36 -3.72
CA ARG A 85 7.53 16.70 -4.22
C ARG A 85 6.07 17.02 -3.95
N LEU A 86 5.81 18.27 -3.56
CA LEU A 86 4.49 18.80 -3.29
C LEU A 86 4.16 19.89 -4.30
N GLU A 87 2.98 19.79 -4.90
CA GLU A 87 2.44 20.80 -5.79
C GLU A 87 1.03 21.22 -5.33
N GLU A 88 0.83 22.51 -5.14
CA GLU A 88 -0.48 23.04 -4.76
C GLU A 88 -1.43 23.01 -5.96
N GLU A 89 -2.49 22.18 -5.88
CA GLU A 89 -3.57 22.17 -6.87
C GLU A 89 -4.61 23.27 -6.57
N SER A 90 -4.87 23.50 -5.29
CA SER A 90 -5.77 24.55 -4.78
C SER A 90 -5.40 24.91 -3.33
N ALA A 91 -6.09 25.86 -2.74
CA ALA A 91 -5.89 26.22 -1.33
C ALA A 91 -6.15 25.07 -0.35
N GLU A 92 -6.88 24.02 -0.78
CA GLU A 92 -7.28 22.88 0.05
C GLU A 92 -6.88 21.53 -0.56
N SER A 93 -6.07 21.51 -1.61
CA SER A 93 -5.63 20.29 -2.29
C SER A 93 -4.18 20.37 -2.73
N THR A 94 -3.43 19.30 -2.48
CA THR A 94 -2.01 19.16 -2.81
C THR A 94 -1.79 17.84 -3.53
N THR A 95 -1.04 17.87 -4.62
CA THR A 95 -0.45 16.69 -5.24
C THR A 95 0.86 16.34 -4.55
N LEU A 96 1.02 15.09 -4.18
CA LEU A 96 2.25 14.50 -3.67
C LEU A 96 2.80 13.52 -4.70
N SER A 97 4.02 13.78 -5.18
CA SER A 97 4.76 12.85 -6.05
C SER A 97 5.94 12.27 -5.27
N LEU A 98 5.97 10.94 -5.13
CA LEU A 98 7.04 10.20 -4.48
C LEU A 98 7.80 9.38 -5.50
N SER A 99 9.14 9.42 -5.44
CA SER A 99 9.99 8.49 -6.17
C SER A 99 11.06 7.89 -5.27
N GLN A 100 11.40 6.61 -5.52
CA GLN A 100 12.52 5.94 -4.83
C GLN A 100 13.33 5.11 -5.81
N THR A 101 14.66 5.27 -5.75
CA THR A 101 15.62 4.48 -6.54
C THR A 101 15.78 3.05 -6.00
N HIS A 102 16.35 2.15 -6.81
CA HIS A 102 16.67 0.75 -6.44
C HIS A 102 15.47 -0.13 -6.06
N PHE A 103 14.25 0.27 -6.44
CA PHE A 103 13.09 -0.62 -6.31
C PHE A 103 13.29 -1.86 -7.19
N ASP A 104 13.03 -3.05 -6.64
CA ASP A 104 13.06 -4.31 -7.39
C ASP A 104 11.65 -4.88 -7.56
N TYR A 105 11.11 -4.70 -8.76
CA TYR A 105 9.79 -5.20 -9.11
C TYR A 105 9.72 -6.73 -9.17
N ARG A 106 10.84 -7.39 -9.56
CA ARG A 106 10.86 -8.86 -9.60
C ARG A 106 10.77 -9.47 -8.20
N GLU A 107 11.45 -8.87 -7.23
CA GLU A 107 11.26 -9.24 -5.82
C GLU A 107 9.82 -9.02 -5.37
N ALA A 108 9.22 -7.89 -5.72
CA ALA A 108 7.86 -7.56 -5.32
C ALA A 108 6.83 -8.62 -5.80
N ILE A 109 6.92 -9.06 -7.06
CA ILE A 109 5.97 -10.02 -7.65
C ILE A 109 6.30 -11.48 -7.32
N SER A 110 7.57 -11.81 -7.03
CA SER A 110 7.99 -13.19 -6.74
C SER A 110 7.69 -13.64 -5.33
N GLY A 111 7.36 -12.70 -4.42
CA GLY A 111 7.24 -12.99 -2.99
C GLY A 111 8.57 -13.43 -2.35
N SER A 112 9.72 -13.06 -2.95
CA SER A 112 11.05 -13.44 -2.47
C SER A 112 11.39 -12.89 -1.07
N GLY A 113 10.60 -11.92 -0.58
CA GLY A 113 10.76 -11.33 0.75
C GLY A 113 11.89 -10.29 0.86
N GLY A 114 12.52 -9.93 -0.26
CA GLY A 114 13.54 -8.91 -0.30
C GLY A 114 13.00 -7.52 0.10
N VAL A 115 13.79 -6.73 0.81
CA VAL A 115 13.36 -5.41 1.31
C VAL A 115 13.04 -4.44 0.17
N LEU A 116 13.81 -4.47 -0.91
CA LEU A 116 13.62 -3.59 -2.08
C LEU A 116 12.29 -3.87 -2.79
N GLY A 117 11.82 -5.13 -2.78
CA GLY A 117 10.52 -5.52 -3.32
C GLY A 117 9.33 -5.04 -2.48
N THR A 118 9.54 -4.64 -1.22
CA THR A 118 8.46 -4.16 -0.35
C THR A 118 8.17 -2.66 -0.49
N LEU A 119 9.06 -1.89 -1.11
CA LEU A 119 9.06 -0.43 -1.06
C LEU A 119 7.78 0.19 -1.65
N GLN A 120 7.26 -0.35 -2.75
CA GLN A 120 6.06 0.19 -3.38
C GLN A 120 4.85 0.08 -2.44
N THR A 121 4.59 -1.11 -1.91
CA THR A 121 3.44 -1.35 -1.03
C THR A 121 3.61 -0.71 0.34
N PHE A 122 4.86 -0.59 0.82
CA PHE A 122 5.18 0.19 2.00
C PHE A 122 4.78 1.66 1.84
N TRP A 123 5.19 2.30 0.73
CA TRP A 123 4.81 3.69 0.47
C TRP A 123 3.33 3.86 0.17
N CYS A 124 2.71 2.91 -0.54
CA CYS A 124 1.27 2.94 -0.75
C CYS A 124 0.51 2.98 0.59
N LEU A 125 0.82 2.07 1.51
CA LEU A 125 0.17 2.07 2.83
C LEU A 125 0.51 3.32 3.65
N SER A 126 1.77 3.75 3.64
CA SER A 126 2.21 4.92 4.40
C SER A 126 1.55 6.21 3.90
N ILE A 127 1.51 6.44 2.58
CA ILE A 127 0.87 7.64 2.01
C ILE A 127 -0.65 7.60 2.17
N ALA A 128 -1.29 6.42 2.06
CA ALA A 128 -2.71 6.30 2.38
C ALA A 128 -3.00 6.73 3.82
N ASN A 129 -2.16 6.35 4.78
CA ASN A 129 -2.26 6.79 6.17
C ASN A 129 -1.98 8.30 6.34
N LEU A 130 -1.04 8.88 5.59
CA LEU A 130 -0.82 10.32 5.56
C LEU A 130 -2.07 11.06 5.09
N VAL A 131 -2.69 10.59 4.01
CA VAL A 131 -3.93 11.18 3.46
C VAL A 131 -5.07 11.09 4.47
N ASP A 132 -5.32 9.89 5.03
CA ASP A 132 -6.37 9.69 6.03
C ASP A 132 -6.13 10.53 7.30
N HIS A 133 -4.86 10.65 7.74
CA HIS A 133 -4.48 11.50 8.87
C HIS A 133 -4.83 12.98 8.63
N LEU A 134 -4.43 13.51 7.48
CA LEU A 134 -4.68 14.91 7.12
C LEU A 134 -6.17 15.22 6.90
N GLU A 135 -6.94 14.24 6.48
CA GLU A 135 -8.40 14.33 6.34
C GLU A 135 -9.16 14.04 7.64
N GLY A 136 -8.44 13.77 8.75
CA GLY A 136 -9.05 13.48 10.07
C GLY A 136 -9.78 12.14 10.11
N ARG A 137 -9.39 11.17 9.29
CA ARG A 137 -9.98 9.83 9.21
C ARG A 137 -9.21 8.83 10.07
N GLU A 138 -9.86 7.70 10.37
CA GLU A 138 -9.19 6.59 11.07
C GLU A 138 -8.10 5.98 10.17
N LEU A 139 -6.91 5.79 10.74
CA LEU A 139 -5.78 5.22 10.01
C LEU A 139 -5.96 3.72 9.81
N THR A 140 -5.43 3.24 8.70
CA THR A 140 -5.26 1.79 8.47
C THR A 140 -4.09 1.27 9.32
N PRO A 141 -4.24 0.11 10.01
CA PRO A 141 -3.14 -0.50 10.75
C PRO A 141 -1.89 -0.65 9.89
N ARG A 142 -0.75 -0.23 10.44
CA ARG A 142 0.55 -0.39 9.79
C ARG A 142 1.02 -1.83 9.91
N CYS A 143 1.64 -2.37 8.86
CA CYS A 143 2.20 -3.72 8.89
C CYS A 143 3.35 -3.83 9.90
N ASP A 144 3.31 -4.84 10.77
CA ASP A 144 4.43 -5.17 11.66
C ASP A 144 5.41 -6.09 10.91
N LEU A 145 6.52 -5.52 10.45
CA LEU A 145 7.56 -6.23 9.69
C LEU A 145 8.46 -7.13 10.57
N THR A 146 8.15 -7.23 11.85
CA THR A 146 8.83 -8.12 12.81
C THR A 146 7.98 -9.32 13.21
N SER A 147 6.71 -9.36 12.77
CA SER A 147 5.75 -10.39 13.13
C SER A 147 5.41 -11.28 11.92
N PRO A 148 5.46 -12.62 12.04
CA PRO A 148 4.96 -13.51 11.01
C PRO A 148 3.45 -13.69 11.06
N ARG A 149 2.70 -12.70 11.52
CA ARG A 149 1.25 -12.78 11.68
C ARG A 149 0.57 -11.56 11.08
N MET A 150 -0.46 -11.81 10.28
CA MET A 150 -1.33 -10.77 9.73
C MET A 150 -2.79 -11.11 10.09
N ARG A 151 -3.37 -10.29 10.96
CA ARG A 151 -4.80 -10.29 11.27
C ARG A 151 -5.20 -8.91 11.77
N GLU A 152 -5.92 -8.17 10.93
CA GLU A 152 -6.34 -6.80 11.22
C GLU A 152 -7.85 -6.65 11.09
N ARG A 153 -8.41 -5.68 11.80
CA ARG A 153 -9.84 -5.39 11.81
C ARG A 153 -10.11 -3.96 11.43
N PHE A 154 -11.16 -3.78 10.63
CA PHE A 154 -11.59 -2.50 10.08
C PHE A 154 -13.08 -2.33 10.30
N LEU A 155 -13.51 -1.09 10.53
CA LEU A 155 -14.91 -0.72 10.45
C LEU A 155 -15.11 0.00 9.11
N ILE A 156 -16.09 -0.44 8.31
CA ILE A 156 -16.45 0.17 7.03
C ILE A 156 -17.90 0.65 7.14
N GLY A 157 -18.16 1.92 6.85
CA GLY A 157 -19.46 2.57 6.96
C GLY A 157 -20.46 2.17 5.87
N ALA A 158 -20.54 0.87 5.55
CA ALA A 158 -21.46 0.30 4.57
C ALA A 158 -21.94 -1.10 5.01
N PRO A 159 -23.13 -1.56 4.53
CA PRO A 159 -23.65 -2.91 4.83
C PRO A 159 -22.73 -4.01 4.30
N PRO A 160 -22.66 -5.20 4.94
CA PRO A 160 -21.80 -6.32 4.52
C PRO A 160 -22.02 -6.76 3.08
N GLU A 161 -23.23 -6.72 2.59
CA GLU A 161 -23.56 -7.11 1.22
C GLU A 161 -22.90 -6.18 0.20
N GLU A 162 -22.88 -4.87 0.46
CA GLU A 162 -22.25 -3.88 -0.41
C GLU A 162 -20.73 -3.99 -0.40
N VAL A 163 -20.14 -4.19 0.79
CA VAL A 163 -18.70 -4.42 0.94
C VAL A 163 -18.28 -5.72 0.27
N TYR A 164 -19.08 -6.79 0.44
CA TYR A 164 -18.82 -8.09 -0.20
C TYR A 164 -18.86 -7.98 -1.72
N ASP A 165 -19.89 -7.31 -2.28
CA ASP A 165 -19.98 -7.07 -3.71
C ASP A 165 -18.75 -6.36 -4.26
N SER A 166 -18.17 -5.41 -3.50
CA SER A 166 -16.94 -4.72 -3.88
C SER A 166 -15.71 -5.61 -3.84
N LEU A 167 -15.75 -6.76 -3.16
CA LEU A 167 -14.66 -7.72 -3.11
C LEU A 167 -14.74 -8.81 -4.18
N VAL A 168 -15.92 -9.04 -4.77
CA VAL A 168 -16.13 -10.17 -5.71
C VAL A 168 -16.55 -9.74 -7.11
N ASP A 169 -17.02 -8.52 -7.29
CA ASP A 169 -17.36 -7.96 -8.59
C ASP A 169 -16.13 -7.30 -9.23
N SER A 170 -15.74 -7.77 -10.42
CA SER A 170 -14.53 -7.31 -11.12
C SER A 170 -14.50 -5.81 -11.39
N GLU A 171 -15.67 -5.21 -11.76
CA GLU A 171 -15.76 -3.79 -12.09
C GLU A 171 -15.63 -2.94 -10.82
N LYS A 172 -16.36 -3.30 -9.75
CA LYS A 172 -16.30 -2.62 -8.46
C LYS A 172 -14.90 -2.72 -7.85
N PHE A 173 -14.32 -3.94 -7.86
CA PHE A 173 -12.97 -4.16 -7.36
C PHE A 173 -11.95 -3.29 -8.10
N SER A 174 -11.95 -3.34 -9.44
CA SER A 174 -11.04 -2.56 -10.27
C SER A 174 -11.17 -1.05 -10.01
N ARG A 175 -12.40 -0.58 -9.75
CA ARG A 175 -12.67 0.83 -9.50
C ARG A 175 -12.01 1.33 -8.22
N TRP A 176 -12.19 0.65 -7.07
CA TRP A 176 -11.61 1.12 -5.80
C TRP A 176 -10.13 0.75 -5.66
N PHE A 177 -9.72 -0.36 -6.27
CA PHE A 177 -8.32 -0.80 -6.22
C PHE A 177 -7.40 0.04 -7.14
N GLY A 178 -7.99 0.73 -8.14
CA GLY A 178 -7.24 1.58 -9.06
C GLY A 178 -6.46 0.83 -10.14
N TYR A 179 -6.67 -0.48 -10.27
CA TYR A 179 -6.06 -1.34 -11.28
C TYR A 179 -7.06 -2.39 -11.75
N ARG A 180 -7.00 -2.78 -13.03
CA ARG A 180 -7.91 -3.78 -13.58
C ARG A 180 -7.74 -5.12 -12.86
N ILE A 181 -8.84 -5.66 -12.35
CA ILE A 181 -8.93 -6.97 -11.71
C ILE A 181 -10.04 -7.76 -12.38
N ASP A 182 -9.73 -8.99 -12.81
CA ASP A 182 -10.73 -9.93 -13.29
C ASP A 182 -10.91 -11.05 -12.25
N ILE A 183 -12.15 -11.32 -11.87
CA ILE A 183 -12.52 -12.27 -10.81
C ILE A 183 -13.55 -13.27 -11.34
N GLU A 184 -13.31 -14.55 -11.12
CA GLU A 184 -14.29 -15.63 -11.23
C GLU A 184 -14.77 -15.97 -9.81
N PRO A 185 -15.92 -15.41 -9.32
CA PRO A 185 -16.29 -15.42 -7.91
C PRO A 185 -16.93 -16.76 -7.46
N TYR A 186 -16.25 -17.87 -7.71
CA TYR A 186 -16.64 -19.21 -7.26
C TYR A 186 -15.40 -20.01 -6.83
N VAL A 187 -15.58 -20.99 -5.95
CA VAL A 187 -14.47 -21.83 -5.47
C VAL A 187 -13.78 -22.55 -6.65
N GLY A 188 -12.50 -22.33 -6.80
CA GLY A 188 -11.68 -22.79 -7.92
C GLY A 188 -11.55 -21.78 -9.06
N GLY A 189 -12.29 -20.66 -9.04
CA GLY A 189 -12.17 -19.57 -9.98
C GLY A 189 -10.85 -18.81 -9.85
N ARG A 190 -10.54 -17.99 -10.85
CA ARG A 190 -9.31 -17.21 -10.93
C ARG A 190 -9.52 -15.79 -10.40
N PHE A 191 -8.45 -15.20 -9.91
CA PHE A 191 -8.33 -13.78 -9.60
C PHE A 191 -7.08 -13.25 -10.29
N ALA A 192 -7.22 -12.35 -11.25
CA ALA A 192 -6.13 -11.90 -12.09
C ALA A 192 -5.91 -10.38 -11.96
N MET A 193 -4.66 -9.98 -11.78
CA MET A 193 -4.24 -8.58 -11.86
C MET A 193 -3.92 -8.19 -13.29
N GLY A 194 -4.53 -7.11 -13.79
CA GLY A 194 -4.41 -6.66 -15.17
C GLY A 194 -5.34 -7.38 -16.15
N GLY A 195 -5.99 -8.47 -15.73
CA GLY A 195 -6.91 -9.27 -16.53
C GLY A 195 -6.40 -10.66 -16.83
N PHE A 196 -7.34 -11.60 -17.13
CA PHE A 196 -7.02 -13.01 -17.38
C PHE A 196 -6.11 -13.25 -18.60
N GLU A 197 -6.04 -12.30 -19.52
CA GLU A 197 -5.23 -12.39 -20.73
C GLU A 197 -3.74 -12.02 -20.52
N VAL A 198 -3.40 -11.35 -19.42
CA VAL A 198 -2.04 -10.87 -19.13
C VAL A 198 -1.44 -11.45 -17.87
N ASP A 199 -2.26 -11.89 -16.92
CA ASP A 199 -1.78 -12.49 -15.67
C ASP A 199 -1.42 -13.97 -15.90
N GLU A 200 -0.13 -14.27 -15.96
CA GLU A 200 0.38 -15.63 -16.18
C GLU A 200 0.28 -16.52 -14.93
N ALA A 201 0.11 -15.93 -13.74
CA ALA A 201 0.04 -16.63 -12.47
C ALA A 201 -1.11 -16.13 -11.58
N PRO A 202 -2.36 -16.18 -12.07
CA PRO A 202 -3.50 -15.66 -11.33
C PRO A 202 -3.69 -16.36 -10.00
N GLY A 203 -4.16 -15.61 -9.00
CA GLY A 203 -4.63 -16.17 -7.74
C GLY A 203 -5.83 -17.08 -7.96
N LYS A 204 -6.10 -17.94 -6.99
CA LYS A 204 -7.22 -18.87 -6.97
C LYS A 204 -8.22 -18.51 -5.87
N VAL A 205 -9.49 -18.44 -6.22
CA VAL A 205 -10.57 -18.32 -5.24
C VAL A 205 -10.72 -19.65 -4.51
N VAL A 206 -10.52 -19.67 -3.20
CA VAL A 206 -10.56 -20.90 -2.39
C VAL A 206 -11.76 -20.98 -1.46
N GLU A 207 -12.39 -19.84 -1.16
CA GLU A 207 -13.60 -19.79 -0.33
C GLU A 207 -14.52 -18.65 -0.77
N VAL A 208 -15.82 -18.93 -0.80
CA VAL A 208 -16.89 -17.98 -1.15
C VAL A 208 -18.09 -18.24 -0.26
N GLU A 209 -18.35 -17.36 0.70
CA GLU A 209 -19.59 -17.30 1.49
C GLU A 209 -20.25 -15.93 1.24
N PRO A 210 -21.30 -15.85 0.42
CA PRO A 210 -21.90 -14.57 0.04
C PRO A 210 -22.24 -13.68 1.24
N GLY A 211 -21.80 -12.43 1.19
CA GLY A 211 -21.99 -11.42 2.25
C GLY A 211 -21.15 -11.64 3.51
N ARG A 212 -20.33 -12.70 3.59
CA ARG A 212 -19.63 -13.07 4.83
C ARG A 212 -18.15 -13.33 4.69
N ARG A 213 -17.72 -14.06 3.65
CA ARG A 213 -16.33 -14.46 3.53
C ARG A 213 -15.90 -14.64 2.09
N PHE A 214 -14.71 -14.17 1.80
CA PHE A 214 -14.03 -14.38 0.53
C PHE A 214 -12.56 -14.67 0.80
N SER A 215 -11.99 -15.70 0.13
CA SER A 215 -10.58 -16.08 0.31
C SER A 215 -9.91 -16.35 -1.02
N LEU A 216 -8.70 -15.84 -1.15
CA LEU A 216 -7.81 -15.99 -2.30
C LEU A 216 -6.52 -16.67 -1.89
N GLU A 217 -6.10 -17.68 -2.64
CA GLU A 217 -4.79 -18.30 -2.55
C GLU A 217 -3.89 -17.74 -3.67
N TRP A 218 -2.70 -17.30 -3.30
CA TRP A 218 -1.71 -16.85 -4.25
C TRP A 218 -0.39 -17.61 -4.08
N PRO A 219 0.22 -18.11 -5.17
CA PRO A 219 1.52 -18.78 -5.10
C PRO A 219 2.57 -17.89 -4.43
N GLY A 220 3.23 -18.41 -3.39
CA GLY A 220 4.24 -17.69 -2.62
C GLY A 220 3.70 -16.75 -1.53
N PHE A 221 2.41 -16.36 -1.57
CA PHE A 221 1.82 -15.40 -0.62
C PHE A 221 0.82 -16.05 0.35
N GLY A 222 0.47 -17.33 0.13
CA GLY A 222 -0.51 -18.06 0.94
C GLY A 222 -1.95 -17.65 0.64
N VAL A 223 -2.81 -17.77 1.65
CA VAL A 223 -4.25 -17.47 1.56
C VAL A 223 -4.55 -16.16 2.26
N SER A 224 -5.14 -15.23 1.55
CA SER A 224 -5.71 -13.98 2.06
C SER A 224 -7.21 -14.16 2.23
N THR A 225 -7.74 -13.83 3.41
CA THR A 225 -9.16 -13.99 3.77
C THR A 225 -9.74 -12.68 4.27
N TRP A 226 -10.90 -12.31 3.72
CA TRP A 226 -11.76 -11.22 4.17
C TRP A 226 -13.02 -11.82 4.82
N GLU A 227 -13.16 -11.63 6.13
CA GLU A 227 -14.38 -11.97 6.88
C GLU A 227 -15.18 -10.71 7.16
N LEU A 228 -16.49 -10.74 6.89
CA LEU A 228 -17.40 -9.61 7.08
C LEU A 228 -18.48 -9.96 8.10
N GLU A 229 -18.67 -9.07 9.06
CA GLU A 229 -19.74 -9.14 10.06
C GLU A 229 -20.50 -7.82 10.09
N GLY A 230 -21.84 -7.89 10.01
CA GLY A 230 -22.69 -6.70 10.13
C GLY A 230 -22.65 -6.12 11.55
N SER A 231 -22.58 -4.79 11.66
CA SER A 231 -22.62 -4.06 12.92
C SER A 231 -23.31 -2.70 12.73
N ASP A 232 -24.60 -2.62 13.09
CA ASP A 232 -25.39 -1.36 13.11
C ASP A 232 -25.34 -0.54 11.81
N GLY A 233 -25.52 -1.22 10.65
CA GLY A 233 -25.48 -0.60 9.32
C GLY A 233 -24.07 -0.42 8.76
N ALA A 234 -23.06 -0.86 9.47
CA ALA A 234 -21.66 -0.90 9.05
C ALA A 234 -21.16 -2.35 8.95
N THR A 235 -19.98 -2.52 8.40
CA THR A 235 -19.29 -3.81 8.28
C THR A 235 -18.03 -3.81 9.14
N ARG A 236 -17.93 -4.80 10.02
CA ARG A 236 -16.64 -5.19 10.60
C ARG A 236 -15.96 -6.15 9.63
N LEU A 237 -14.91 -5.67 8.96
CA LEU A 237 -14.05 -6.49 8.11
C LEU A 237 -12.87 -6.99 8.95
N THR A 238 -12.62 -8.31 8.93
CA THR A 238 -11.37 -8.89 9.42
C THR A 238 -10.57 -9.40 8.24
N PHE A 239 -9.39 -8.84 8.04
CA PHE A 239 -8.42 -9.33 7.07
C PHE A 239 -7.38 -10.19 7.78
N MET A 240 -7.10 -11.37 7.24
CA MET A 240 -6.09 -12.28 7.75
C MET A 240 -5.41 -13.09 6.66
N THR A 241 -4.20 -13.54 6.94
CA THR A 241 -3.45 -14.41 6.02
C THR A 241 -2.99 -15.69 6.69
N SER A 242 -2.82 -16.76 5.91
CA SER A 242 -2.37 -18.08 6.34
C SER A 242 -1.70 -18.85 5.21
N GLY A 243 -1.03 -19.97 5.52
CA GLY A 243 -0.48 -20.88 4.49
C GLY A 243 0.75 -20.35 3.75
N PHE A 244 1.42 -19.35 4.29
CA PHE A 244 2.70 -18.82 3.80
C PHE A 244 3.88 -19.36 4.64
N ASP A 245 5.12 -19.12 4.18
CA ASP A 245 6.31 -19.45 4.94
C ASP A 245 6.53 -18.43 6.07
N GLU A 246 6.37 -18.85 7.34
CA GLU A 246 6.57 -17.98 8.50
C GLU A 246 8.02 -17.48 8.64
N GLY A 247 9.00 -18.16 8.03
CA GLY A 247 10.39 -17.73 7.97
C GLY A 247 10.62 -16.62 6.94
N ASN A 248 9.67 -16.44 6.01
CA ASN A 248 9.70 -15.42 4.97
C ASN A 248 8.29 -14.85 4.72
N PRO A 249 7.72 -14.06 5.66
CA PRO A 249 6.37 -13.55 5.53
C PRO A 249 6.21 -12.62 4.31
N PRO A 250 5.11 -12.69 3.58
CA PRO A 250 4.89 -11.90 2.38
C PRO A 250 4.47 -10.45 2.70
N TYR A 251 5.34 -9.70 3.36
CA TYR A 251 5.07 -8.33 3.82
C TYR A 251 4.64 -7.38 2.70
N ALA A 252 5.23 -7.52 1.50
CA ALA A 252 4.83 -6.73 0.33
C ALA A 252 3.34 -6.93 0.00
N GLY A 253 2.88 -8.19 -0.05
CA GLY A 253 1.48 -8.52 -0.28
C GLY A 253 0.56 -8.01 0.83
N TRP A 254 0.99 -8.13 2.10
CA TRP A 254 0.21 -7.64 3.24
C TRP A 254 0.02 -6.13 3.20
N MET A 255 1.09 -5.37 2.97
CA MET A 255 1.02 -3.91 2.84
C MET A 255 0.18 -3.49 1.63
N GLY A 256 0.26 -4.23 0.52
CA GLY A 256 -0.60 -4.01 -0.64
C GLY A 256 -2.09 -4.18 -0.31
N TRP A 257 -2.46 -5.26 0.40
CA TRP A 257 -3.84 -5.47 0.82
C TRP A 257 -4.31 -4.44 1.85
N LEU A 258 -3.48 -4.06 2.83
CA LEU A 258 -3.82 -3.00 3.78
C LEU A 258 -4.04 -1.65 3.09
N SER A 259 -3.18 -1.29 2.14
CA SER A 259 -3.35 -0.09 1.30
C SER A 259 -4.66 -0.15 0.48
N GLY A 260 -4.96 -1.31 -0.09
CA GLY A 260 -6.24 -1.51 -0.79
C GLY A 260 -7.46 -1.38 0.14
N ILE A 261 -7.39 -1.90 1.37
CA ILE A 261 -8.47 -1.76 2.35
C ILE A 261 -8.68 -0.28 2.76
N ALA A 262 -7.62 0.53 2.82
CA ALA A 262 -7.76 1.97 3.01
C ALA A 262 -8.62 2.59 1.90
N GLU A 263 -8.34 2.26 0.64
CA GLU A 263 -9.16 2.72 -0.50
C GLU A 263 -10.58 2.15 -0.49
N LEU A 264 -10.77 0.89 -0.15
CA LEU A 264 -12.09 0.26 -0.03
C LEU A 264 -12.95 0.99 1.02
N ARG A 265 -12.38 1.36 2.17
CA ARG A 265 -13.06 2.16 3.19
C ARG A 265 -13.48 3.52 2.62
N ARG A 266 -12.56 4.24 1.99
CA ARG A 266 -12.80 5.55 1.37
C ARG A 266 -13.88 5.44 0.29
N PHE A 267 -13.85 4.43 -0.55
CA PHE A 267 -14.83 4.17 -1.60
C PHE A 267 -16.27 4.05 -1.06
N HIS A 268 -16.44 3.43 0.10
CA HIS A 268 -17.74 3.26 0.73
C HIS A 268 -18.17 4.43 1.60
N GLU A 269 -17.25 5.21 2.14
CA GLU A 269 -17.53 6.23 3.16
C GLU A 269 -17.58 7.66 2.62
N LEU A 270 -16.96 7.92 1.46
CA LEU A 270 -16.91 9.26 0.87
C LEU A 270 -17.96 9.38 -0.26
N SER A 271 -18.86 10.35 -0.13
CA SER A 271 -19.88 10.63 -1.16
C SER A 271 -19.29 11.07 -2.49
N ASP A 272 -18.20 11.86 -2.42
CA ASP A 272 -17.45 12.37 -3.58
C ASP A 272 -16.09 11.68 -3.69
N TRP A 273 -16.09 10.35 -3.50
CA TRP A 273 -14.86 9.58 -3.51
C TRP A 273 -14.07 9.78 -4.81
N GLN A 274 -12.79 10.05 -4.63
CA GLN A 274 -11.75 10.01 -5.65
C GLN A 274 -10.63 9.09 -5.15
N PRO A 275 -9.98 8.31 -6.01
CA PRO A 275 -8.85 7.50 -5.60
C PRO A 275 -7.71 8.40 -5.10
N ILE A 276 -7.01 7.94 -4.06
CA ILE A 276 -5.78 8.58 -3.59
C ILE A 276 -4.77 8.63 -4.74
N TRP A 277 -4.63 7.51 -5.44
CA TRP A 277 -3.62 7.30 -6.47
C TRP A 277 -4.12 7.75 -7.84
N PHE A 278 -3.25 8.39 -8.61
CA PHE A 278 -3.49 8.72 -10.00
C PHE A 278 -2.19 8.52 -10.81
N ASP A 279 -2.32 8.39 -12.15
CA ASP A 279 -1.21 8.11 -13.05
C ASP A 279 -0.33 6.92 -12.57
N PHE A 280 -1.00 5.88 -12.06
CA PHE A 280 -0.32 4.65 -11.67
C PHE A 280 0.09 3.88 -12.92
N GLU A 281 1.35 4.01 -13.29
CA GLU A 281 1.95 3.15 -14.31
C GLU A 281 2.50 1.90 -13.61
N PRO A 282 1.92 0.72 -13.86
CA PRO A 282 2.55 -0.50 -13.37
C PRO A 282 3.94 -0.60 -14.01
N PRO A 283 4.98 -1.00 -13.22
CA PRO A 283 6.32 -1.15 -13.77
C PRO A 283 6.28 -2.12 -14.96
N THR A 284 6.81 -1.69 -16.09
CA THR A 284 6.99 -2.57 -17.26
C THR A 284 7.99 -3.65 -16.91
N LEU A 285 7.58 -4.92 -17.04
CA LEU A 285 8.54 -6.03 -16.99
C LEU A 285 9.60 -5.78 -18.07
N PRO A 286 10.91 -5.85 -17.74
CA PRO A 286 11.94 -5.82 -18.77
C PRO A 286 11.63 -6.94 -19.76
N GLU A 287 11.49 -6.62 -21.06
CA GLU A 287 11.38 -7.64 -22.09
C GLU A 287 12.52 -8.65 -21.89
N GLU A 288 12.18 -9.90 -21.64
CA GLU A 288 13.17 -10.96 -21.72
C GLU A 288 13.78 -10.86 -23.11
N THR A 289 15.06 -10.51 -23.17
CA THR A 289 15.82 -10.58 -24.40
C THR A 289 15.71 -12.02 -24.89
N ALA A 290 14.87 -12.23 -25.88
CA ALA A 290 14.77 -13.48 -26.63
C ALA A 290 16.11 -13.68 -27.39
N ALA A 291 17.13 -14.10 -26.66
CA ALA A 291 18.45 -14.43 -27.19
C ALA A 291 18.97 -15.65 -26.47
N ALA A 292 18.55 -16.81 -26.98
CA ALA A 292 19.38 -18.01 -27.17
C ALA A 292 18.47 -19.15 -27.64
N ARG A 293 18.28 -19.23 -28.95
CA ARG A 293 18.05 -20.51 -29.64
C ARG A 293 19.36 -21.00 -30.22
#